data_36955db52128898a5b5af684fcff99a0
#
_entry.id   36955db52128898a5b5af684fcff99a0
#
_cell.length_a   1.000
_cell.length_b   1.000
_cell.length_c   1.000
_cell.angle_alpha   90.00
_cell.angle_beta   90.00
_cell.angle_gamma   90.00
#
_symmetry.space_group_name_H-M   'P 1'
#
loop_
_entity.id
_entity.type
_entity.pdbx_description
1 polymer ?
#
loop_
_entity_poly.entity_id
_entity_poly.type
_entity_poly.pdbx_seq_one_letter_code
_entity_poly.pdbx_strand_id
1 'polypeptide(L)'
;PPQGVQVSDDRGPIKNGITTAYAEGASLTLTCSATSGKPLARVSWWKGGELITNETQYFPERKRSQSILKIDKLIRSHLLAVFSCEVSNSQLQPPLVVRVAIDMYLRPLEARLQGLNHPLSAGRRTDITCKCKGSRPPAVISWWK
;
A
#
# COMPACT_ATOMS: atom_id res chain seq x y z
N PRO A 1 9.15 -25.65 -11.82
CA PRO A 1 9.09 -24.24 -11.42
C PRO A 1 7.69 -23.87 -10.96
N PRO A 2 7.58 -22.92 -10.00
CA PRO A 2 6.27 -22.46 -9.56
C PRO A 2 5.56 -21.71 -10.68
N GLN A 3 4.24 -21.84 -10.69
CA GLN A 3 3.37 -21.17 -11.64
C GLN A 3 2.23 -20.51 -10.87
N GLY A 4 1.49 -19.63 -11.55
CA GLY A 4 0.31 -19.05 -10.97
C GLY A 4 0.56 -18.24 -9.71
N VAL A 5 1.62 -17.39 -9.70
CA VAL A 5 1.87 -16.50 -8.59
C VAL A 5 0.84 -15.38 -8.57
N GLN A 6 0.17 -15.19 -7.43
CA GLN A 6 -0.88 -14.19 -7.29
C GLN A 6 -0.78 -13.51 -5.94
N VAL A 7 -0.94 -12.19 -5.95
CA VAL A 7 -1.03 -11.38 -4.73
C VAL A 7 -2.44 -10.85 -4.61
N SER A 8 -2.99 -10.94 -3.41
CA SER A 8 -4.32 -10.43 -3.09
C SER A 8 -4.29 -9.69 -1.75
N ASP A 9 -5.27 -8.82 -1.55
CA ASP A 9 -5.55 -8.20 -0.26
C ASP A 9 -6.97 -8.58 0.19
N ASP A 10 -7.48 -7.90 1.21
CA ASP A 10 -8.82 -8.17 1.74
C ASP A 10 -9.94 -7.88 0.73
N ARG A 11 -9.65 -7.14 -0.31
CA ARG A 11 -10.60 -6.71 -1.34
C ARG A 11 -10.53 -7.55 -2.61
N GLY A 12 -9.56 -8.46 -2.70
CA GLY A 12 -9.39 -9.36 -3.82
C GLY A 12 -8.03 -9.29 -4.48
N PRO A 13 -7.88 -9.90 -5.67
CA PRO A 13 -6.60 -9.93 -6.36
C PRO A 13 -6.08 -8.54 -6.73
N ILE A 14 -4.78 -8.35 -6.61
CA ILE A 14 -4.09 -7.12 -7.02
C ILE A 14 -3.48 -7.36 -8.39
N LYS A 15 -3.97 -6.68 -9.41
CA LYS A 15 -3.57 -6.97 -10.80
C LYS A 15 -2.54 -6.00 -11.37
N ASN A 16 -2.49 -4.77 -10.89
CA ASN A 16 -1.69 -3.71 -11.50
C ASN A 16 -0.48 -3.32 -10.65
N GLY A 17 -0.10 -4.14 -9.66
CA GLY A 17 1.06 -3.85 -8.82
C GLY A 17 0.84 -2.76 -7.78
N ILE A 18 -0.40 -2.30 -7.61
CA ILE A 18 -0.75 -1.30 -6.60
C ILE A 18 -2.11 -1.65 -6.02
N THR A 19 -2.27 -1.49 -4.71
CA THR A 19 -3.55 -1.71 -4.04
C THR A 19 -4.54 -0.60 -4.39
N THR A 20 -5.84 -0.84 -4.15
CA THR A 20 -6.78 0.26 -4.01
C THR A 20 -6.42 1.05 -2.74
N ALA A 21 -6.93 2.28 -2.61
CA ALA A 21 -6.52 3.15 -1.53
C ALA A 21 -7.06 2.69 -0.18
N TYR A 22 -6.20 2.74 0.84
CA TYR A 22 -6.51 2.44 2.24
C TYR A 22 -6.37 3.70 3.08
N ALA A 23 -7.17 3.84 4.13
CA ALA A 23 -7.06 4.96 5.05
C ALA A 23 -5.89 4.80 6.02
N GLU A 24 -5.35 5.92 6.52
CA GLU A 24 -4.42 5.87 7.65
C GLU A 24 -5.11 5.17 8.84
N GLY A 25 -4.34 4.35 9.55
CA GLY A 25 -4.85 3.60 10.69
C GLY A 25 -5.56 2.31 10.34
N ALA A 26 -5.84 2.06 9.06
CA ALA A 26 -6.45 0.80 8.63
C ALA A 26 -5.44 -0.35 8.73
N SER A 27 -5.96 -1.57 8.88
CA SER A 27 -5.14 -2.77 8.76
C SER A 27 -5.11 -3.25 7.32
N LEU A 28 -4.01 -3.90 6.94
CA LEU A 28 -3.83 -4.45 5.59
C LEU A 28 -3.27 -5.86 5.71
N THR A 29 -3.87 -6.78 4.98
CA THR A 29 -3.37 -8.14 4.86
C THR A 29 -3.08 -8.42 3.39
N LEU A 30 -1.81 -8.73 3.09
CA LEU A 30 -1.39 -9.14 1.75
C LEU A 30 -1.12 -10.64 1.75
N THR A 31 -1.71 -11.35 0.81
CA THR A 31 -1.49 -12.78 0.64
C THR A 31 -0.83 -13.02 -0.71
N CYS A 32 0.33 -13.67 -0.69
CA CYS A 32 1.00 -14.12 -1.90
C CYS A 32 0.89 -15.62 -1.98
N SER A 33 0.40 -16.13 -3.10
CA SER A 33 0.23 -17.56 -3.30
C SER A 33 0.88 -18.00 -4.60
N ALA A 34 1.38 -19.24 -4.58
CA ALA A 34 1.94 -19.90 -5.75
C ALA A 34 1.29 -21.26 -5.91
N THR A 35 0.96 -21.62 -7.14
CA THR A 35 0.39 -22.91 -7.46
C THR A 35 1.38 -23.74 -8.29
N SER A 36 1.28 -25.05 -8.17
CA SER A 36 2.10 -26.06 -8.82
C SER A 36 3.59 -25.93 -8.50
N GLY A 37 4.29 -27.00 -8.67
CA GLY A 37 5.71 -27.12 -8.35
C GLY A 37 5.96 -28.33 -7.46
N LYS A 38 7.04 -29.00 -7.70
CA LYS A 38 7.53 -30.09 -6.85
C LYS A 38 9.03 -29.87 -6.58
N PRO A 39 9.42 -29.66 -5.33
CA PRO A 39 8.57 -29.47 -4.15
C PRO A 39 7.74 -28.20 -4.23
N LEU A 40 6.79 -28.04 -3.29
CA LEU A 40 6.00 -26.81 -3.20
C LEU A 40 6.93 -25.64 -2.93
N ALA A 41 6.61 -24.47 -3.53
CA ALA A 41 7.45 -23.30 -3.45
C ALA A 41 7.46 -22.70 -2.04
N ARG A 42 8.63 -22.17 -1.65
CA ARG A 42 8.74 -21.31 -0.48
C ARG A 42 8.34 -19.89 -0.88
N VAL A 43 7.52 -19.25 -0.07
CA VAL A 43 7.02 -17.90 -0.30
C VAL A 43 7.47 -17.00 0.83
N SER A 44 8.02 -15.85 0.50
CA SER A 44 8.51 -14.88 1.49
C SER A 44 8.15 -13.46 1.09
N TRP A 45 8.02 -12.60 2.08
CA TRP A 45 7.75 -11.19 1.88
C TRP A 45 8.94 -10.33 2.29
N TRP A 46 9.22 -9.33 1.47
CA TRP A 46 10.36 -8.44 1.61
C TRP A 46 9.96 -6.98 1.45
N LYS A 47 10.70 -6.10 2.10
CA LYS A 47 10.58 -4.66 1.91
C LYS A 47 11.97 -4.05 1.84
N GLY A 48 12.31 -3.45 0.68
CA GLY A 48 13.59 -2.76 0.51
C GLY A 48 14.80 -3.66 0.76
N GLY A 49 14.75 -4.94 0.38
CA GLY A 49 15.83 -5.88 0.61
C GLY A 49 15.85 -6.49 2.00
N GLU A 50 14.92 -6.11 2.87
CA GLU A 50 14.79 -6.65 4.21
C GLU A 50 13.70 -7.71 4.25
N LEU A 51 14.00 -8.89 4.83
CA LEU A 51 13.04 -9.95 5.00
C LEU A 51 12.02 -9.56 6.08
N ILE A 52 10.73 -9.58 5.72
CA ILE A 52 9.65 -9.32 6.66
C ILE A 52 9.14 -10.63 7.27
N THR A 53 8.81 -11.60 6.41
CA THR A 53 8.41 -12.93 6.87
C THR A 53 8.75 -13.97 5.82
N ASN A 54 9.18 -15.14 6.28
CA ASN A 54 9.37 -16.31 5.43
C ASN A 54 8.46 -17.47 5.84
N GLU A 55 7.46 -17.19 6.67
CA GLU A 55 6.48 -18.20 7.04
C GLU A 55 5.64 -18.56 5.83
N THR A 56 5.74 -19.80 5.42
CA THR A 56 5.01 -20.34 4.27
C THR A 56 3.99 -21.38 4.76
N GLN A 57 2.75 -21.18 4.35
CA GLN A 57 1.71 -22.18 4.56
C GLN A 57 1.63 -23.07 3.33
N TYR A 58 1.66 -24.39 3.55
CA TYR A 58 1.65 -25.37 2.47
C TYR A 58 0.31 -26.07 2.40
N PHE A 59 -0.24 -26.16 1.21
CA PHE A 59 -1.49 -26.87 0.93
C PHE A 59 -1.23 -27.94 -0.16
N PRO A 60 -0.64 -29.11 0.23
CA PRO A 60 -0.23 -30.11 -0.76
C PRO A 60 -1.36 -30.62 -1.63
N GLU A 61 -2.57 -30.74 -1.06
CA GLU A 61 -3.74 -31.21 -1.80
C GLU A 61 -4.12 -30.31 -2.97
N ARG A 62 -3.84 -29.01 -2.82
CA ARG A 62 -4.14 -27.99 -3.83
C ARG A 62 -2.90 -27.62 -4.64
N LYS A 63 -1.77 -28.27 -4.39
CA LYS A 63 -0.48 -27.93 -5.00
C LYS A 63 -0.17 -26.44 -4.87
N ARG A 64 -0.40 -25.89 -3.67
CA ARG A 64 -0.35 -24.47 -3.41
C ARG A 64 0.44 -24.19 -2.16
N SER A 65 1.16 -23.07 -2.17
CA SER A 65 1.77 -22.49 -0.99
C SER A 65 1.46 -21.00 -0.94
N GLN A 66 1.49 -20.42 0.25
CA GLN A 66 1.19 -19.01 0.42
C GLN A 66 1.93 -18.44 1.62
N SER A 67 2.12 -17.12 1.60
CA SER A 67 2.63 -16.35 2.74
C SER A 67 1.77 -15.12 2.93
N ILE A 68 1.48 -14.82 4.20
CA ILE A 68 0.61 -13.70 4.57
C ILE A 68 1.44 -12.65 5.27
N LEU A 69 1.35 -11.42 4.78
CA LEU A 69 1.94 -10.24 5.40
C LEU A 69 0.82 -9.40 6.02
N LYS A 70 0.92 -9.15 7.33
CA LYS A 70 -0.07 -8.33 8.04
C LYS A 70 0.55 -7.02 8.49
N ILE A 71 -0.11 -5.91 8.20
CA ILE A 71 0.21 -4.60 8.74
C ILE A 71 -0.96 -4.18 9.59
N ASP A 72 -0.75 -4.10 10.91
CA ASP A 72 -1.85 -3.83 11.85
C ASP A 72 -2.39 -2.42 11.72
N LYS A 73 -1.52 -1.47 11.40
CA LYS A 73 -1.90 -0.06 11.29
C LYS A 73 -1.07 0.63 10.22
N LEU A 74 -1.74 1.10 9.17
CA LEU A 74 -1.10 1.86 8.12
C LEU A 74 -0.80 3.28 8.59
N ILE A 75 0.43 3.74 8.35
CA ILE A 75 0.88 5.10 8.64
C ILE A 75 1.29 5.78 7.33
N ARG A 76 1.49 7.09 7.35
CA ARG A 76 1.81 7.86 6.14
C ARG A 76 3.03 7.34 5.39
N SER A 77 4.04 6.83 6.10
CA SER A 77 5.23 6.27 5.45
C SER A 77 4.95 5.03 4.62
N HIS A 78 3.79 4.40 4.80
CA HIS A 78 3.38 3.27 3.96
C HIS A 78 2.87 3.70 2.59
N LEU A 79 2.59 4.99 2.37
CA LEU A 79 2.13 5.46 1.07
C LEU A 79 3.16 5.13 0.00
N LEU A 80 2.74 4.37 -1.01
CA LEU A 80 3.58 3.90 -2.12
C LEU A 80 4.79 3.08 -1.68
N ALA A 81 4.79 2.59 -0.44
CA ALA A 81 5.78 1.61 0.00
C ALA A 81 5.62 0.33 -0.83
N VAL A 82 6.74 -0.23 -1.28
CA VAL A 82 6.74 -1.41 -2.15
C VAL A 82 7.14 -2.62 -1.33
N PHE A 83 6.26 -3.62 -1.33
CA PHE A 83 6.54 -4.92 -0.76
C PHE A 83 6.75 -5.92 -1.89
N SER A 84 7.72 -6.82 -1.72
CA SER A 84 8.05 -7.83 -2.71
C SER A 84 7.72 -9.21 -2.16
N CYS A 85 7.02 -10.01 -2.96
CA CYS A 85 6.82 -11.42 -2.69
C CYS A 85 7.81 -12.21 -3.52
N GLU A 86 8.61 -13.05 -2.88
CA GLU A 86 9.54 -13.95 -3.55
C GLU A 86 9.05 -15.38 -3.44
N VAL A 87 9.01 -16.07 -4.57
CA VAL A 87 8.58 -17.46 -4.68
C VAL A 87 9.70 -18.30 -5.26
N SER A 88 10.16 -19.29 -4.51
CA SER A 88 11.28 -20.13 -4.92
C SER A 88 11.06 -21.58 -4.52
N ASN A 89 11.33 -22.52 -5.43
CA ASN A 89 11.31 -23.95 -5.09
C ASN A 89 12.61 -24.66 -5.46
N SER A 90 13.60 -23.93 -5.93
CA SER A 90 14.90 -24.49 -6.28
C SER A 90 15.98 -23.44 -6.11
N GLN A 91 17.12 -23.84 -5.55
CA GLN A 91 18.29 -22.96 -5.49
C GLN A 91 18.98 -22.80 -6.85
N LEU A 92 18.63 -23.64 -7.82
CA LEU A 92 19.21 -23.61 -9.16
C LEU A 92 18.57 -22.58 -10.07
N GLN A 93 17.42 -22.04 -9.68
CA GLN A 93 16.68 -21.05 -10.44
C GLN A 93 16.48 -19.79 -9.61
N PRO A 94 16.52 -18.60 -10.23
CA PRO A 94 16.20 -17.38 -9.49
C PRO A 94 14.76 -17.38 -9.04
N PRO A 95 14.45 -16.74 -7.90
CA PRO A 95 13.07 -16.66 -7.44
C PRO A 95 12.22 -15.81 -8.38
N LEU A 96 10.93 -16.13 -8.43
CA LEU A 96 9.96 -15.23 -9.03
C LEU A 96 9.64 -14.13 -8.01
N VAL A 97 9.59 -12.90 -8.49
CA VAL A 97 9.34 -11.75 -7.63
C VAL A 97 8.15 -10.97 -8.14
N VAL A 98 7.19 -10.72 -7.26
CA VAL A 98 6.03 -9.86 -7.54
C VAL A 98 6.06 -8.69 -6.56
N ARG A 99 5.96 -7.46 -7.07
CA ARG A 99 6.01 -6.25 -6.28
C ARG A 99 4.63 -5.62 -6.18
N VAL A 100 4.32 -5.12 -4.99
CA VAL A 100 3.05 -4.45 -4.72
C VAL A 100 3.32 -3.16 -3.97
N ALA A 101 2.79 -2.05 -4.49
CA ALA A 101 2.81 -0.76 -3.81
C ALA A 101 1.47 -0.54 -3.10
N ILE A 102 1.50 0.15 -1.97
CA ILE A 102 0.30 0.45 -1.19
C ILE A 102 -0.16 1.86 -1.52
N ASP A 103 -1.40 2.00 -1.99
CA ASP A 103 -2.04 3.31 -2.14
C ASP A 103 -2.81 3.66 -0.87
N MET A 104 -2.91 4.94 -0.57
CA MET A 104 -3.56 5.40 0.65
C MET A 104 -4.34 6.68 0.44
N TYR A 105 -5.43 6.81 1.20
CA TYR A 105 -6.06 8.09 1.45
C TYR A 105 -5.34 8.78 2.60
N LEU A 106 -5.02 10.05 2.42
CA LEU A 106 -4.41 10.86 3.48
C LEU A 106 -5.23 12.11 3.73
N ARG A 107 -5.48 12.38 5.00
CA ARG A 107 -6.14 13.61 5.41
C ARG A 107 -5.13 14.77 5.33
N PRO A 108 -5.59 16.01 5.09
CA PRO A 108 -4.71 17.17 5.14
C PRO A 108 -3.99 17.26 6.50
N LEU A 109 -2.69 17.54 6.48
CA LEU A 109 -1.91 17.76 7.70
C LEU A 109 -2.20 19.14 8.28
N GLU A 110 -2.42 20.12 7.42
CA GLU A 110 -2.74 21.46 7.85
C GLU A 110 -3.54 22.21 6.79
N ALA A 111 -4.35 23.16 7.25
CA ALA A 111 -5.01 24.13 6.43
C ALA A 111 -4.65 25.53 6.94
N ARG A 112 -4.27 26.44 6.05
CA ARG A 112 -3.85 27.80 6.40
C ARG A 112 -4.64 28.83 5.63
N LEU A 113 -5.00 29.92 6.32
CA LEU A 113 -5.50 31.12 5.70
C LEU A 113 -4.34 32.09 5.48
N GLN A 114 -4.26 32.68 4.31
CA GLN A 114 -3.29 33.71 3.98
C GLN A 114 -4.02 34.97 3.55
N GLY A 115 -3.40 36.12 3.74
CA GLY A 115 -3.99 37.42 3.40
C GLY A 115 -4.71 38.10 4.55
N LEU A 116 -4.56 37.58 5.78
CA LEU A 116 -5.17 38.17 6.99
C LEU A 116 -4.18 39.00 7.81
N ASN A 117 -3.09 39.46 7.21
CA ASN A 117 -2.03 40.19 7.92
C ASN A 117 -2.38 41.67 8.18
N HIS A 118 -3.49 42.14 7.66
CA HIS A 118 -3.92 43.53 7.75
C HIS A 118 -5.34 43.62 8.27
N PRO A 119 -5.69 44.71 8.99
CA PRO A 119 -7.09 44.94 9.33
C PRO A 119 -7.94 45.01 8.07
N LEU A 120 -9.12 44.39 8.12
CA LEU A 120 -10.07 44.40 7.03
C LEU A 120 -10.90 45.67 7.09
N SER A 121 -11.00 46.37 5.97
CA SER A 121 -11.82 47.59 5.84
C SER A 121 -13.02 47.31 4.95
N ALA A 122 -14.21 47.77 5.37
CA ALA A 122 -15.39 47.62 4.57
C ALA A 122 -15.24 48.39 3.25
N GLY A 123 -15.69 47.78 2.15
CA GLY A 123 -15.64 48.37 0.82
C GLY A 123 -14.30 48.19 0.11
N ARG A 124 -13.31 47.63 0.76
CA ARG A 124 -12.02 47.30 0.10
C ARG A 124 -11.98 45.83 -0.29
N ARG A 125 -11.45 45.61 -1.49
CA ARG A 125 -11.20 44.25 -1.96
C ARG A 125 -10.02 43.65 -1.20
N THR A 126 -10.25 42.47 -0.61
CA THR A 126 -9.21 41.72 0.11
C THR A 126 -9.21 40.29 -0.41
N ASP A 127 -8.04 39.82 -0.80
CA ASP A 127 -7.86 38.44 -1.24
C ASP A 127 -7.43 37.59 -0.06
N ILE A 128 -8.23 36.55 0.25
CA ILE A 128 -7.93 35.58 1.29
C ILE A 128 -7.72 34.24 0.63
N THR A 129 -6.58 33.61 0.93
CA THR A 129 -6.22 32.30 0.37
C THR A 129 -6.27 31.23 1.43
N CYS A 130 -6.95 30.12 1.12
CA CYS A 130 -6.94 28.92 1.94
C CYS A 130 -6.04 27.86 1.28
N LYS A 131 -5.03 27.39 2.00
CA LYS A 131 -4.11 26.37 1.51
C LYS A 131 -4.17 25.15 2.42
N CYS A 132 -4.23 23.97 1.78
CA CYS A 132 -4.13 22.68 2.46
C CYS A 132 -2.92 21.92 1.92
N LYS A 133 -2.30 21.15 2.79
CA LYS A 133 -1.20 20.25 2.37
C LYS A 133 -1.29 18.93 3.09
N GLY A 134 -0.68 17.90 2.48
CA GLY A 134 -0.55 16.58 3.09
C GLY A 134 -1.72 15.65 2.79
N SER A 135 -2.69 16.07 1.97
CA SER A 135 -3.82 15.23 1.62
C SER A 135 -3.55 14.38 0.38
N ARG A 136 -4.24 13.24 0.30
CA ARG A 136 -4.25 12.38 -0.88
C ARG A 136 -5.59 11.66 -0.93
N PRO A 137 -6.42 11.84 -1.97
CA PRO A 137 -6.24 12.78 -3.07
C PRO A 137 -6.24 14.23 -2.61
N PRO A 138 -5.98 15.21 -3.52
CA PRO A 138 -6.00 16.62 -3.14
C PRO A 138 -7.29 17.02 -2.44
N ALA A 139 -7.16 17.87 -1.41
CA ALA A 139 -8.28 18.28 -0.59
C ALA A 139 -9.26 19.14 -1.37
N VAL A 140 -10.54 18.99 -1.08
CA VAL A 140 -11.58 19.90 -1.56
C VAL A 140 -11.75 21.00 -0.51
N ILE A 141 -11.55 22.24 -0.92
CA ILE A 141 -11.67 23.41 -0.05
C ILE A 141 -13.00 24.07 -0.31
N SER A 142 -13.75 24.35 0.77
CA SER A 142 -14.99 25.09 0.68
C SER A 142 -14.97 26.26 1.65
N TRP A 143 -15.72 27.34 1.28
CA TRP A 143 -15.84 28.56 2.07
C TRP A 143 -17.25 28.69 2.59
N TRP A 144 -17.37 29.07 3.87
CA TRP A 144 -18.65 29.26 4.55
C TRP A 144 -18.72 30.67 5.10
N LYS A 145 -19.91 31.25 5.01
CA LYS A 145 -20.17 32.60 5.50
C LYS A 145 -21.05 32.55 6.75
#